data_8d3ac1edad5e70b7c0c08f5c87c7632f
#
_entry.id   8d3ac1edad5e70b7c0c08f5c87c7632f
#
_cell.length_a   1.000
_cell.length_b   1.000
_cell.length_c   1.000
_cell.angle_alpha   90.00
_cell.angle_beta   90.00
_cell.angle_gamma   90.00
#
_symmetry.space_group_name_H-M   'P 1'
#
loop_
_entity.id
_entity.type
_entity.pdbx_description
1 polymer ?
#
loop_
_entity_poly.entity_id
_entity_poly.type
_entity_poly.pdbx_seq_one_letter_code
_entity_poly.pdbx_strand_id
1 'polypeptide(L)'
;LKAKENKPSTGAPTVDKVVLATDAEFPIEGANFEQVVRIEGTNLGDITSLKFNDIEVDSKEVYSTYDMLLAPIPRALPKEVTNTIYITTKHGELSIPFVVSIPDLTINGLKNQFTQPGDTTVITGDNFDLYGITIEEAIVNLGNLPVNVIDATRTELTIEIPANATPKSTLTIKGANMDEAYKLTYMDPGVSQLFD
;
A
#
# COMPACT_ATOMS: atom_id res chain seq x y z
N LEU A 1 21.13 30.16 15.91
CA LEU A 1 20.74 29.69 14.57
C LEU A 1 19.74 30.70 14.01
N LYS A 2 20.14 31.56 13.07
CA LYS A 2 19.21 32.41 12.33
C LYS A 2 18.32 31.50 11.49
N ALA A 3 17.02 31.61 11.67
CA ALA A 3 16.05 30.99 10.76
C ALA A 3 16.38 31.47 9.33
N LYS A 4 16.56 30.54 8.40
CA LYS A 4 16.76 30.84 6.99
C LYS A 4 15.49 31.51 6.48
N GLU A 5 15.56 32.73 6.02
CA GLU A 5 14.38 33.42 5.47
C GLU A 5 13.85 32.63 4.28
N ASN A 6 12.55 32.32 4.31
CA ASN A 6 11.90 31.65 3.20
C ASN A 6 11.80 32.64 2.02
N LYS A 7 12.56 32.33 0.99
CA LYS A 7 12.63 33.12 -0.24
C LYS A 7 11.42 32.84 -1.12
N PRO A 8 10.76 33.82 -1.76
CA PRO A 8 9.69 33.53 -2.68
C PRO A 8 10.20 32.79 -3.93
N SER A 9 9.41 31.83 -4.41
CA SER A 9 9.66 31.12 -5.66
C SER A 9 9.11 31.94 -6.82
N THR A 10 9.97 32.23 -7.81
CA THR A 10 9.61 33.08 -8.97
C THR A 10 9.86 32.42 -10.32
N GLY A 11 10.52 31.27 -10.34
CA GLY A 11 10.90 30.53 -11.55
C GLY A 11 10.53 29.06 -11.47
N ALA A 12 10.88 28.33 -12.53
CA ALA A 12 10.67 26.91 -12.59
C ALA A 12 11.43 26.15 -11.49
N PRO A 13 10.87 25.08 -10.93
CA PRO A 13 11.53 24.31 -9.89
C PRO A 13 12.78 23.60 -10.41
N THR A 14 13.78 23.45 -9.55
CA THR A 14 14.93 22.59 -9.79
C THR A 14 15.13 21.65 -8.61
N VAL A 15 15.77 20.51 -8.84
CA VAL A 15 16.13 19.55 -7.79
C VAL A 15 17.61 19.23 -7.89
N ASP A 16 18.31 19.34 -6.77
CA ASP A 16 19.72 19.01 -6.65
C ASP A 16 19.90 17.56 -6.14
N LYS A 17 19.14 17.18 -5.12
CA LYS A 17 19.18 15.85 -4.52
C LYS A 17 17.89 15.50 -3.77
N VAL A 18 17.69 14.20 -3.57
CA VAL A 18 16.67 13.65 -2.68
C VAL A 18 17.38 12.87 -1.57
N VAL A 19 16.95 13.06 -0.34
CA VAL A 19 17.47 12.35 0.84
C VAL A 19 16.31 11.87 1.69
N LEU A 20 16.56 10.92 2.60
CA LEU A 20 15.62 10.65 3.68
C LEU A 20 15.65 11.81 4.69
N ALA A 21 14.49 12.18 5.22
CA ALA A 21 14.42 13.22 6.27
C ALA A 21 15.21 12.83 7.53
N THR A 22 15.37 11.53 7.77
CA THR A 22 16.14 10.96 8.89
C THR A 22 17.63 10.82 8.62
N ASP A 23 18.06 10.98 7.37
CA ASP A 23 19.47 10.83 6.95
C ASP A 23 19.78 11.76 5.77
N ALA A 24 19.96 13.04 6.08
CA ALA A 24 20.13 14.10 5.09
C ALA A 24 21.53 14.17 4.44
N GLU A 25 22.45 13.32 4.86
CA GLU A 25 23.82 13.34 4.31
C GLU A 25 23.94 12.55 3.01
N PHE A 26 23.15 11.48 2.86
CA PHE A 26 23.28 10.55 1.74
C PHE A 26 22.14 10.70 0.74
N PRO A 27 22.42 11.13 -0.50
CA PRO A 27 21.43 11.12 -1.58
C PRO A 27 20.91 9.72 -1.84
N ILE A 28 19.62 9.63 -2.13
CA ILE A 28 18.92 8.38 -2.46
C ILE A 28 18.26 8.48 -3.82
N GLU A 29 18.12 7.34 -4.50
CA GLU A 29 17.42 7.20 -5.78
C GLU A 29 16.13 6.39 -5.64
N GLY A 30 15.77 6.00 -4.42
CA GLY A 30 14.57 5.25 -4.10
C GLY A 30 14.34 5.15 -2.59
N ALA A 31 13.11 4.80 -2.23
CA ALA A 31 12.69 4.58 -0.85
C ALA A 31 11.41 3.73 -0.78
N ASN A 32 10.98 3.41 0.43
CA ASN A 32 9.80 2.61 0.71
C ASN A 32 8.57 3.50 0.99
N PHE A 33 7.39 2.93 0.90
CA PHE A 33 6.17 3.59 1.37
C PHE A 33 6.34 4.10 2.81
N GLU A 34 5.69 5.22 3.12
CA GLU A 34 5.64 5.88 4.43
C GLU A 34 6.95 6.52 4.89
N GLN A 35 8.08 6.27 4.22
CA GLN A 35 9.29 7.03 4.51
C GLN A 35 9.11 8.49 4.09
N VAL A 36 9.61 9.39 4.92
CA VAL A 36 9.60 10.83 4.63
C VAL A 36 10.85 11.18 3.84
N VAL A 37 10.66 11.71 2.66
CA VAL A 37 11.76 12.22 1.82
C VAL A 37 11.85 13.73 1.91
N ARG A 38 13.10 14.20 1.77
CA ARG A 38 13.43 15.61 1.63
C ARG A 38 14.02 15.83 0.24
N ILE A 39 13.33 16.66 -0.54
CA ILE A 39 13.76 17.05 -1.88
C ILE A 39 14.38 18.43 -1.76
N GLU A 40 15.64 18.56 -2.11
CA GLU A 40 16.38 19.81 -2.04
C GLU A 40 16.64 20.37 -3.43
N GLY A 41 16.45 21.67 -3.57
CA GLY A 41 16.65 22.36 -4.84
C GLY A 41 16.33 23.85 -4.74
N THR A 42 15.73 24.40 -5.78
CA THR A 42 15.35 25.82 -5.83
C THR A 42 13.94 25.98 -6.42
N ASN A 43 13.27 27.08 -6.09
CA ASN A 43 11.89 27.38 -6.56
C ASN A 43 10.90 26.24 -6.23
N LEU A 44 11.05 25.59 -5.10
CA LEU A 44 10.18 24.49 -4.66
C LEU A 44 8.99 24.97 -3.84
N GLY A 45 8.90 26.27 -3.55
CA GLY A 45 7.71 26.87 -2.95
C GLY A 45 6.53 26.94 -3.94
N ASP A 46 5.35 27.28 -3.44
CA ASP A 46 4.12 27.34 -4.24
C ASP A 46 3.78 26.01 -4.96
N ILE A 47 4.08 24.90 -4.32
CA ILE A 47 3.77 23.58 -4.87
C ILE A 47 2.27 23.39 -5.03
N THR A 48 1.86 22.83 -6.17
CA THR A 48 0.46 22.51 -6.47
C THR A 48 0.22 21.01 -6.58
N SER A 49 1.26 20.22 -6.90
CA SER A 49 1.17 18.76 -6.98
C SER A 49 2.53 18.11 -6.77
N LEU A 50 2.55 17.06 -5.97
CA LEU A 50 3.69 16.16 -5.79
C LEU A 50 3.20 14.74 -5.96
N LYS A 51 3.78 13.99 -6.90
CA LYS A 51 3.42 12.60 -7.17
C LYS A 51 4.65 11.69 -7.13
N PHE A 52 4.44 10.50 -6.57
CA PHE A 52 5.35 9.36 -6.73
C PHE A 52 4.68 8.34 -7.65
N ASN A 53 5.25 8.06 -8.81
CA ASN A 53 4.54 7.40 -9.90
C ASN A 53 3.26 8.19 -10.24
N ASP A 54 2.09 7.56 -10.25
CA ASP A 54 0.80 8.22 -10.43
C ASP A 54 0.07 8.53 -9.11
N ILE A 55 0.72 8.32 -7.96
CA ILE A 55 0.12 8.54 -6.63
C ILE A 55 0.45 9.94 -6.13
N GLU A 56 -0.59 10.75 -5.95
CA GLU A 56 -0.45 12.10 -5.41
C GLU A 56 -0.34 12.09 -3.89
N VAL A 57 0.60 12.89 -3.37
CA VAL A 57 0.71 13.15 -1.94
C VAL A 57 -0.37 14.13 -1.52
N ASP A 58 -1.08 13.85 -0.41
CA ASP A 58 -2.03 14.82 0.16
C ASP A 58 -1.32 16.15 0.42
N SER A 59 -1.89 17.23 -0.10
CA SER A 59 -1.31 18.57 0.04
C SER A 59 -1.07 18.99 1.49
N LYS A 60 -1.84 18.45 2.43
CA LYS A 60 -1.67 18.70 3.87
C LYS A 60 -0.43 18.04 4.46
N GLU A 61 0.11 17.03 3.80
CA GLU A 61 1.32 16.31 4.21
C GLU A 61 2.59 16.84 3.54
N VAL A 62 2.47 17.78 2.61
CA VAL A 62 3.61 18.38 1.92
C VAL A 62 4.00 19.68 2.61
N TYR A 63 5.23 19.71 3.14
CA TYR A 63 5.87 20.94 3.61
C TYR A 63 6.78 21.48 2.51
N SER A 64 6.62 22.74 2.13
CA SER A 64 7.30 23.33 0.98
C SER A 64 7.88 24.68 1.35
N THR A 65 9.15 24.87 1.01
CA THR A 65 9.84 26.15 1.04
C THR A 65 10.54 26.36 -0.29
N TYR A 66 11.18 27.52 -0.48
CA TYR A 66 11.94 27.80 -1.70
C TYR A 66 12.96 26.71 -2.06
N ASP A 67 13.66 26.16 -1.07
CA ASP A 67 14.79 25.24 -1.27
C ASP A 67 14.49 23.80 -0.87
N MET A 68 13.27 23.47 -0.44
CA MET A 68 13.01 22.16 0.13
C MET A 68 11.53 21.77 0.01
N LEU A 69 11.30 20.47 -0.27
CA LEU A 69 10.05 19.78 -0.06
C LEU A 69 10.26 18.67 0.96
N LEU A 70 9.34 18.51 1.90
CA LEU A 70 9.24 17.37 2.81
C LEU A 70 7.90 16.70 2.60
N ALA A 71 7.90 15.40 2.35
CA ALA A 71 6.68 14.64 2.17
C ALA A 71 6.87 13.15 2.47
N PRO A 72 5.87 12.47 3.04
CA PRO A 72 5.86 11.02 3.12
C PRO A 72 5.52 10.42 1.75
N ILE A 73 6.11 9.29 1.43
CA ILE A 73 5.72 8.50 0.27
C ILE A 73 4.39 7.82 0.59
N PRO A 74 3.30 8.08 -0.15
CA PRO A 74 2.00 7.50 0.15
C PRO A 74 2.02 5.98 0.06
N ARG A 75 1.37 5.33 1.01
CA ARG A 75 1.15 3.88 0.96
C ARG A 75 -0.04 3.56 0.06
N ALA A 76 0.21 3.38 -1.20
CA ALA A 76 -0.78 3.00 -2.19
C ALA A 76 -0.11 2.37 -3.40
N LEU A 77 -0.74 1.35 -4.01
CA LEU A 77 -0.25 0.79 -5.26
C LEU A 77 -0.49 1.77 -6.41
N PRO A 78 0.56 2.13 -7.18
CA PRO A 78 0.36 2.89 -8.40
C PRO A 78 -0.38 2.03 -9.44
N LYS A 79 -1.20 2.66 -10.27
CA LYS A 79 -1.76 2.03 -11.47
C LYS A 79 -0.71 1.90 -12.56
N GLU A 80 0.21 2.85 -12.61
CA GLU A 80 1.33 2.87 -13.52
C GLU A 80 2.63 3.15 -12.76
N VAL A 81 3.61 2.26 -12.89
CA VAL A 81 4.94 2.42 -12.31
C VAL A 81 5.83 3.14 -13.31
N THR A 82 6.11 4.42 -13.05
CA THR A 82 6.95 5.25 -13.92
C THR A 82 8.35 5.47 -13.36
N ASN A 83 8.59 5.07 -12.09
CA ASN A 83 9.83 5.31 -11.36
C ASN A 83 10.26 6.79 -11.40
N THR A 84 9.29 7.67 -11.15
CA THR A 84 9.47 9.11 -11.31
C THR A 84 8.74 9.86 -10.21
N ILE A 85 9.39 10.92 -9.67
CA ILE A 85 8.73 11.95 -8.88
C ILE A 85 8.33 13.08 -9.84
N TYR A 86 7.06 13.50 -9.77
CA TYR A 86 6.52 14.64 -10.52
C TYR A 86 6.26 15.79 -9.57
N ILE A 87 6.89 16.92 -9.84
CA ILE A 87 6.75 18.15 -9.05
C ILE A 87 6.12 19.22 -9.94
N THR A 88 4.99 19.76 -9.50
CA THR A 88 4.32 20.87 -10.16
C THR A 88 4.20 22.04 -9.19
N THR A 89 4.64 23.21 -9.61
CA THR A 89 4.49 24.46 -8.89
C THR A 89 3.67 25.45 -9.72
N LYS A 90 3.34 26.61 -9.17
CA LYS A 90 2.72 27.69 -9.94
C LYS A 90 3.56 28.21 -11.10
N HIS A 91 4.87 27.90 -11.11
CA HIS A 91 5.84 28.45 -12.05
C HIS A 91 6.44 27.43 -13.01
N GLY A 92 6.08 26.17 -12.91
CA GLY A 92 6.55 25.12 -13.81
C GLY A 92 6.47 23.72 -13.25
N GLU A 93 6.97 22.77 -14.03
CA GLU A 93 6.94 21.34 -13.74
C GLU A 93 8.34 20.75 -13.83
N LEU A 94 8.58 19.71 -13.05
CA LEU A 94 9.82 18.95 -13.05
C LEU A 94 9.54 17.48 -12.79
N SER A 95 10.25 16.62 -13.50
CA SER A 95 10.23 15.16 -13.27
C SER A 95 11.64 14.69 -12.99
N ILE A 96 11.81 13.83 -11.97
CA ILE A 96 13.10 13.23 -11.62
C ILE A 96 12.96 11.72 -11.43
N PRO A 97 13.98 10.94 -11.82
CA PRO A 97 13.98 9.50 -11.57
C PRO A 97 13.99 9.19 -10.07
N PHE A 98 13.11 8.31 -9.65
CA PHE A 98 13.05 7.84 -8.26
C PHE A 98 12.26 6.56 -8.16
N VAL A 99 12.80 5.54 -7.50
CA VAL A 99 12.16 4.22 -7.39
C VAL A 99 11.49 4.07 -6.03
N VAL A 100 10.17 3.92 -6.02
CA VAL A 100 9.45 3.53 -4.81
C VAL A 100 9.39 1.99 -4.77
N SER A 101 9.92 1.40 -3.70
CA SER A 101 9.84 -0.04 -3.49
C SER A 101 8.43 -0.44 -3.12
N ILE A 102 7.84 -1.34 -3.91
CA ILE A 102 6.49 -1.84 -3.73
C ILE A 102 6.58 -3.23 -3.12
N PRO A 103 6.05 -3.45 -1.89
CA PRO A 103 6.08 -4.77 -1.27
C PRO A 103 5.08 -5.72 -1.95
N ASP A 104 5.45 -6.98 -2.03
CA ASP A 104 4.58 -8.03 -2.56
C ASP A 104 3.46 -8.40 -1.57
N LEU A 105 2.35 -8.90 -2.12
CA LEU A 105 1.32 -9.56 -1.34
C LEU A 105 1.86 -10.89 -0.81
N THR A 106 1.65 -11.15 0.47
CA THR A 106 1.92 -12.43 1.10
C THR A 106 0.63 -12.98 1.69
N ILE A 107 0.30 -14.23 1.39
CA ILE A 107 -0.78 -14.98 2.03
C ILE A 107 -0.16 -16.23 2.64
N ASN A 108 -0.17 -16.34 3.98
CA ASN A 108 0.44 -17.45 4.69
C ASN A 108 -0.51 -18.64 4.81
N GLY A 109 -1.81 -18.38 4.95
CA GLY A 109 -2.83 -19.39 5.10
C GLY A 109 -3.78 -19.14 6.27
N LEU A 110 -4.55 -20.15 6.61
CA LEU A 110 -5.48 -20.13 7.74
C LEU A 110 -4.72 -20.23 9.05
N LYS A 111 -5.01 -19.32 9.97
CA LYS A 111 -4.46 -19.34 11.34
C LYS A 111 -4.95 -20.56 12.11
N ASN A 112 -6.18 -20.98 11.86
CA ASN A 112 -6.75 -22.23 12.35
C ASN A 112 -7.32 -23.03 11.18
N GLN A 113 -6.70 -24.16 10.87
CA GLN A 113 -7.13 -25.03 9.76
C GLN A 113 -8.42 -25.80 10.07
N PHE A 114 -8.78 -25.91 11.34
CA PHE A 114 -9.91 -26.70 11.81
C PHE A 114 -11.04 -25.79 12.31
N THR A 115 -11.66 -25.04 11.40
CA THR A 115 -12.80 -24.19 11.70
C THR A 115 -14.08 -24.86 11.24
N GLN A 116 -15.04 -24.98 12.17
CA GLN A 116 -16.35 -25.59 11.84
C GLN A 116 -17.20 -24.66 10.97
N PRO A 117 -18.10 -25.23 10.16
CA PRO A 117 -19.11 -24.44 9.47
C PRO A 117 -19.90 -23.54 10.45
N GLY A 118 -20.08 -22.28 10.09
CA GLY A 118 -20.74 -21.27 10.93
C GLY A 118 -19.79 -20.49 11.83
N ASP A 119 -18.57 -20.96 12.04
CA ASP A 119 -17.55 -20.27 12.85
C ASP A 119 -16.70 -19.32 12.01
N THR A 120 -16.00 -18.42 12.69
CA THR A 120 -15.04 -17.50 12.05
C THR A 120 -13.63 -18.08 12.08
N THR A 121 -12.85 -17.73 11.06
CA THR A 121 -11.42 -18.02 10.99
C THR A 121 -10.66 -16.84 10.40
N VAL A 122 -9.35 -16.87 10.54
CA VAL A 122 -8.46 -15.78 10.11
C VAL A 122 -7.48 -16.29 9.06
N ILE A 123 -7.38 -15.57 7.97
CA ILE A 123 -6.34 -15.75 6.95
C ILE A 123 -5.24 -14.75 7.26
N THR A 124 -4.01 -15.21 7.40
CA THR A 124 -2.86 -14.38 7.72
C THR A 124 -1.99 -14.11 6.50
N GLY A 125 -1.34 -12.98 6.50
CA GLY A 125 -0.41 -12.59 5.44
C GLY A 125 0.18 -11.21 5.70
N ASP A 126 0.48 -10.47 4.64
CA ASP A 126 0.94 -9.09 4.72
C ASP A 126 0.56 -8.32 3.46
N ASN A 127 0.47 -6.99 3.63
CA ASN A 127 0.15 -6.04 2.58
C ASN A 127 -1.27 -6.21 1.99
N PHE A 128 -2.21 -6.75 2.74
CA PHE A 128 -3.59 -6.96 2.31
C PHE A 128 -4.26 -5.67 1.85
N ASP A 129 -4.04 -4.57 2.56
CA ASP A 129 -4.58 -3.25 2.24
C ASP A 129 -4.18 -2.75 0.84
N LEU A 130 -2.93 -3.01 0.42
CA LEU A 130 -2.43 -2.58 -0.88
C LEU A 130 -3.08 -3.35 -2.04
N TYR A 131 -3.45 -4.60 -1.82
CA TYR A 131 -3.95 -5.48 -2.88
C TYR A 131 -5.47 -5.60 -2.91
N GLY A 132 -6.16 -4.74 -2.15
CA GLY A 132 -7.63 -4.70 -2.13
C GLY A 132 -8.24 -5.87 -1.36
N ILE A 133 -7.49 -6.52 -0.46
CA ILE A 133 -8.03 -7.47 0.50
C ILE A 133 -8.56 -6.68 1.69
N THR A 134 -9.71 -6.09 1.50
CA THR A 134 -10.41 -5.23 2.46
C THR A 134 -11.85 -5.71 2.66
N ILE A 135 -12.54 -5.18 3.64
CA ILE A 135 -13.95 -5.53 3.87
C ILE A 135 -14.80 -5.19 2.64
N GLU A 136 -14.53 -4.06 2.02
CA GLU A 136 -15.33 -3.53 0.92
C GLU A 136 -15.03 -4.20 -0.42
N GLU A 137 -13.80 -4.64 -0.65
CA GLU A 137 -13.33 -5.03 -1.97
C GLU A 137 -12.98 -6.52 -2.11
N ALA A 138 -12.70 -7.21 -0.99
CA ALA A 138 -12.34 -8.63 -1.06
C ALA A 138 -13.52 -9.51 -1.47
N ILE A 139 -13.27 -10.37 -2.45
CA ILE A 139 -14.22 -11.42 -2.85
C ILE A 139 -13.67 -12.75 -2.36
N VAL A 140 -14.41 -13.38 -1.45
CA VAL A 140 -14.04 -14.68 -0.86
C VAL A 140 -15.14 -15.69 -1.15
N ASN A 141 -14.75 -16.84 -1.64
CA ASN A 141 -15.65 -17.95 -1.92
C ASN A 141 -15.12 -19.26 -1.35
N LEU A 142 -16.01 -20.10 -0.89
CA LEU A 142 -15.73 -21.48 -0.50
C LEU A 142 -16.44 -22.41 -1.48
N GLY A 143 -15.69 -22.95 -2.45
CA GLY A 143 -16.30 -23.56 -3.63
C GLY A 143 -17.13 -22.51 -4.37
N ASN A 144 -18.43 -22.76 -4.52
CA ASN A 144 -19.39 -21.83 -5.12
C ASN A 144 -20.15 -20.96 -4.09
N LEU A 145 -19.84 -21.10 -2.80
CA LEU A 145 -20.52 -20.37 -1.73
C LEU A 145 -19.82 -19.04 -1.46
N PRO A 146 -20.52 -17.90 -1.50
CA PRO A 146 -19.97 -16.65 -1.04
C PRO A 146 -19.64 -16.72 0.46
N VAL A 147 -18.51 -16.13 0.83
CA VAL A 147 -18.02 -16.07 2.21
C VAL A 147 -18.08 -14.63 2.70
N ASN A 148 -18.66 -14.41 3.88
CA ASN A 148 -18.69 -13.11 4.51
C ASN A 148 -17.32 -12.74 5.07
N VAL A 149 -16.84 -11.55 4.73
CA VAL A 149 -15.69 -10.91 5.32
C VAL A 149 -16.16 -10.11 6.53
N ILE A 150 -15.65 -10.45 7.70
CA ILE A 150 -16.05 -9.84 8.99
C ILE A 150 -15.15 -8.66 9.31
N ASP A 151 -13.85 -8.80 9.10
CA ASP A 151 -12.85 -7.78 9.38
C ASP A 151 -11.63 -7.97 8.47
N ALA A 152 -10.92 -6.89 8.21
CA ALA A 152 -9.68 -6.90 7.45
C ALA A 152 -8.70 -5.88 8.00
N THR A 153 -7.46 -6.33 8.18
CA THR A 153 -6.31 -5.48 8.50
C THR A 153 -5.22 -5.69 7.46
N ARG A 154 -4.11 -5.01 7.60
CA ARG A 154 -2.94 -5.20 6.73
C ARG A 154 -2.44 -6.66 6.70
N THR A 155 -2.62 -7.41 7.78
CA THR A 155 -2.02 -8.75 7.97
C THR A 155 -3.03 -9.86 8.19
N GLU A 156 -4.30 -9.54 8.41
CA GLU A 156 -5.33 -10.50 8.77
C GLU A 156 -6.64 -10.23 8.04
N LEU A 157 -7.25 -11.28 7.53
CA LEU A 157 -8.61 -11.27 6.98
C LEU A 157 -9.45 -12.25 7.79
N THR A 158 -10.45 -11.74 8.50
CA THR A 158 -11.40 -12.53 9.26
C THR A 158 -12.63 -12.84 8.43
N ILE A 159 -12.93 -14.12 8.28
CA ILE A 159 -14.04 -14.62 7.48
C ILE A 159 -14.93 -15.56 8.31
N GLU A 160 -16.19 -15.67 7.89
CA GLU A 160 -17.14 -16.64 8.44
C GLU A 160 -17.29 -17.83 7.48
N ILE A 161 -17.04 -19.03 7.96
CA ILE A 161 -17.26 -20.25 7.18
C ILE A 161 -18.78 -20.46 7.05
N PRO A 162 -19.32 -20.56 5.82
CA PRO A 162 -20.75 -20.79 5.64
C PRO A 162 -21.25 -22.03 6.38
N ALA A 163 -22.42 -21.93 7.01
CA ALA A 163 -23.02 -23.04 7.76
C ALA A 163 -23.28 -24.29 6.91
N ASN A 164 -23.46 -24.11 5.60
CA ASN A 164 -23.68 -25.16 4.60
C ASN A 164 -22.40 -25.52 3.82
N ALA A 165 -21.22 -25.20 4.35
CA ALA A 165 -19.96 -25.56 3.73
C ALA A 165 -19.82 -27.08 3.58
N THR A 166 -19.29 -27.52 2.44
CA THR A 166 -18.94 -28.92 2.25
C THR A 166 -17.69 -29.29 3.07
N PRO A 167 -17.54 -30.55 3.52
CA PRO A 167 -16.44 -30.96 4.40
C PRO A 167 -15.04 -30.68 3.87
N LYS A 168 -14.88 -30.65 2.54
CA LYS A 168 -13.64 -30.26 1.88
C LYS A 168 -13.96 -29.37 0.71
N SER A 169 -13.36 -28.19 0.68
CA SER A 169 -13.60 -27.20 -0.37
C SER A 169 -12.37 -26.35 -0.63
N THR A 170 -12.34 -25.72 -1.79
CA THR A 170 -11.33 -24.71 -2.12
C THR A 170 -11.82 -23.34 -1.67
N LEU A 171 -11.02 -22.69 -0.83
CA LEU A 171 -11.23 -21.32 -0.42
C LEU A 171 -10.46 -20.40 -1.38
N THR A 172 -11.16 -19.48 -2.02
CA THR A 172 -10.56 -18.51 -2.93
C THR A 172 -10.69 -17.09 -2.38
N ILE A 173 -9.63 -16.32 -2.52
CA ILE A 173 -9.53 -14.93 -2.08
C ILE A 173 -9.10 -14.09 -3.27
N LYS A 174 -9.88 -13.07 -3.60
CA LYS A 174 -9.56 -12.13 -4.66
C LYS A 174 -9.71 -10.70 -4.14
N GLY A 175 -8.61 -9.99 -4.00
CA GLY A 175 -8.59 -8.55 -3.76
C GLY A 175 -8.73 -7.76 -5.07
N ALA A 176 -9.14 -6.49 -4.98
CA ALA A 176 -9.37 -5.64 -6.15
C ALA A 176 -8.12 -5.43 -7.01
N ASN A 177 -6.94 -5.43 -6.39
CA ASN A 177 -5.65 -5.20 -7.06
C ASN A 177 -4.84 -6.50 -7.27
N MET A 178 -5.49 -7.64 -7.21
CA MET A 178 -4.90 -8.95 -7.54
C MET A 178 -5.29 -9.36 -8.95
N ASP A 179 -4.35 -9.89 -9.72
CA ASP A 179 -4.62 -10.39 -11.07
C ASP A 179 -5.42 -11.69 -11.04
N GLU A 180 -5.08 -12.57 -10.08
CA GLU A 180 -5.70 -13.88 -9.91
C GLU A 180 -6.13 -14.11 -8.47
N ALA A 181 -7.15 -14.97 -8.28
CA ALA A 181 -7.55 -15.40 -6.96
C ALA A 181 -6.50 -16.32 -6.34
N TYR A 182 -6.25 -16.14 -5.05
CA TYR A 182 -5.43 -17.05 -4.26
C TYR A 182 -6.28 -18.20 -3.75
N LYS A 183 -5.75 -19.43 -3.75
CA LYS A 183 -6.48 -20.65 -3.39
C LYS A 183 -5.89 -21.29 -2.14
N LEU A 184 -6.76 -21.60 -1.19
CA LEU A 184 -6.47 -22.39 0.01
C LEU A 184 -7.39 -23.60 0.07
N THR A 185 -6.95 -24.64 0.77
CA THR A 185 -7.82 -25.78 1.07
C THR A 185 -8.48 -25.58 2.43
N TYR A 186 -9.81 -25.63 2.46
CA TYR A 186 -10.61 -25.70 3.68
C TYR A 186 -11.00 -27.16 3.96
N MET A 187 -10.95 -27.54 5.22
CA MET A 187 -11.34 -28.87 5.68
C MET A 187 -12.12 -28.76 6.98
N ASP A 188 -13.34 -29.31 7.00
CA ASP A 188 -14.15 -29.39 8.22
C ASP A 188 -13.45 -30.34 9.22
N PRO A 189 -13.24 -29.92 10.49
CA PRO A 189 -12.60 -30.76 11.50
C PRO A 189 -13.35 -32.10 11.76
N GLY A 190 -14.66 -32.17 11.49
CA GLY A 190 -15.44 -33.39 11.57
C GLY A 190 -15.01 -34.50 10.60
N VAL A 191 -14.37 -34.14 9.48
CA VAL A 191 -13.86 -35.07 8.47
C VAL A 191 -12.52 -35.68 8.87
N SER A 192 -11.67 -34.93 9.58
CA SER A 192 -10.36 -35.43 10.01
C SER A 192 -10.45 -36.57 11.03
N GLN A 193 -11.56 -36.68 11.76
CA GLN A 193 -11.82 -37.78 12.72
C GLN A 193 -12.26 -39.07 12.07
N LEU A 194 -12.60 -39.07 10.77
CA LEU A 194 -13.02 -40.27 10.05
C LEU A 194 -11.89 -41.02 9.38
N PHE A 195 -10.66 -40.50 9.44
CA PHE A 195 -9.49 -41.07 8.78
C PHE A 195 -8.34 -41.44 9.73
N ASP A 196 -8.56 -41.36 11.06
CA ASP A 196 -7.61 -41.80 12.10
C ASP A 196 -7.88 -43.29 12.52
#